data_56d0cbeff6f450ecc76fcefbaec22f2b
#
_entry.id   56d0cbeff6f450ecc76fcefbaec22f2b
#
_cell.length_a   1.000
_cell.length_b   1.000
_cell.length_c   1.000
_cell.angle_alpha   90.00
_cell.angle_beta   90.00
_cell.angle_gamma   90.00
#
_symmetry.space_group_name_H-M   'P 1'
#
loop_
_entity.id
_entity.type
_entity.pdbx_description
1 polymer ?
#
loop_
_entity_poly.entity_id
_entity_poly.type
_entity_poly.pdbx_seq_one_letter_code
_entity_poly.pdbx_strand_id
1 'polypeptide(L)'
;TLITSSAASDVYKRQDSYPWIHIPVGYYKTMHNPKTDWCFKTEPDETMENVSIPYPRGKTLGGSSSINGLLYIRGQEQDYDLWRQLGNVGWAWKDVLPYFIKAEDQERGKDQFHGVGGPLAVSDQRIKLDILDVFMNAAEEVGIPKVNDFNKGDNFGCGYFQVTERNGLRCSTAV
;
A
#
# COMPACT_ATOMS: atom_id res chain seq x y z
N THR A 1 -30.39 -17.04 13.50
CA THR A 1 -29.64 -16.87 14.77
C THR A 1 -28.22 -17.48 14.69
N LEU A 2 -28.02 -18.58 13.94
CA LEU A 2 -26.72 -19.23 13.74
C LEU A 2 -25.77 -18.44 12.83
N ILE A 3 -26.29 -17.68 11.86
CA ILE A 3 -25.49 -16.89 10.93
C ILE A 3 -24.86 -15.68 11.63
N THR A 4 -25.58 -15.04 12.56
CA THR A 4 -25.05 -13.90 13.33
C THR A 4 -23.96 -14.31 14.33
N SER A 5 -24.04 -15.49 14.92
CA SER A 5 -23.01 -15.97 15.85
C SER A 5 -21.72 -16.38 15.13
N SER A 6 -21.81 -16.94 13.92
CA SER A 6 -20.62 -17.28 13.13
C SER A 6 -19.89 -16.05 12.61
N ALA A 7 -20.62 -15.03 12.15
CA ALA A 7 -20.05 -13.75 11.73
C ALA A 7 -19.36 -13.01 12.90
N ALA A 8 -20.01 -12.93 14.06
CA ALA A 8 -19.42 -12.32 15.26
C ALA A 8 -18.19 -13.09 15.74
N SER A 9 -18.22 -14.43 15.71
CA SER A 9 -17.08 -15.28 16.06
C SER A 9 -15.93 -15.12 15.05
N ASP A 10 -16.22 -14.90 13.78
CA ASP A 10 -15.22 -14.69 12.74
C ASP A 10 -14.54 -13.32 12.89
N VAL A 11 -15.30 -12.26 13.16
CA VAL A 11 -14.76 -10.93 13.48
C VAL A 11 -13.86 -10.97 14.72
N TYR A 12 -14.28 -11.69 15.79
CA TYR A 12 -13.47 -11.84 17.00
C TYR A 12 -12.19 -12.61 16.77
N LYS A 13 -12.21 -13.64 15.92
CA LYS A 13 -11.01 -14.45 15.58
C LYS A 13 -10.04 -13.75 14.65
N ARG A 14 -10.48 -12.72 13.94
CA ARG A 14 -9.69 -11.99 12.95
C ARG A 14 -9.27 -10.60 13.42
N GLN A 15 -9.15 -10.40 14.72
CA GLN A 15 -8.67 -9.14 15.28
C GLN A 15 -7.22 -8.85 14.89
N ASP A 16 -6.85 -7.58 14.86
CA ASP A 16 -5.52 -7.08 14.61
C ASP A 16 -4.65 -6.97 15.87
N SER A 17 -4.98 -7.75 16.91
CA SER A 17 -4.28 -7.72 18.20
C SER A 17 -2.87 -8.30 18.20
N TYR A 18 -2.42 -8.86 17.08
CA TYR A 18 -1.06 -9.41 16.95
C TYR A 18 -0.04 -8.26 16.82
N PRO A 19 0.88 -8.09 17.78
CA PRO A 19 1.73 -6.88 17.85
C PRO A 19 2.53 -6.60 16.58
N TRP A 20 2.92 -7.64 15.84
CA TRP A 20 3.67 -7.50 14.60
C TRP A 20 2.88 -6.86 13.45
N ILE A 21 1.55 -6.78 13.55
CA ILE A 21 0.72 -6.04 12.59
C ILE A 21 1.02 -4.55 12.71
N HIS A 22 1.16 -4.03 13.93
CA HIS A 22 1.32 -2.59 14.20
C HIS A 22 2.74 -2.10 13.94
N ILE A 23 3.74 -2.98 14.06
CA ILE A 23 5.15 -2.62 13.84
C ILE A 23 5.45 -2.71 12.34
N PRO A 24 5.93 -1.63 11.67
CA PRO A 24 6.16 -1.60 10.23
C PRO A 24 6.97 -2.79 9.69
N VAL A 25 8.13 -3.07 10.27
CA VAL A 25 8.97 -4.23 9.88
C VAL A 25 8.32 -5.58 10.16
N GLY A 26 7.25 -5.59 10.95
CA GLY A 26 6.50 -6.80 11.33
C GLY A 26 5.85 -7.53 10.15
N TYR A 27 5.76 -6.91 8.97
CA TYR A 27 5.21 -7.59 7.80
C TYR A 27 5.96 -8.88 7.45
N TYR A 28 7.26 -8.99 7.74
CA TYR A 28 8.02 -10.24 7.63
C TYR A 28 7.55 -11.36 8.58
N LYS A 29 6.84 -11.02 9.65
CA LYS A 29 6.28 -11.97 10.62
C LYS A 29 4.80 -12.26 10.38
N THR A 30 4.13 -11.42 9.61
CA THR A 30 2.70 -11.53 9.33
C THR A 30 2.41 -12.18 7.99
N MET A 31 3.22 -11.92 6.96
CA MET A 31 3.15 -12.65 5.69
C MET A 31 3.56 -14.11 5.87
N HIS A 32 2.89 -15.01 5.16
CA HIS A 32 3.08 -16.47 5.22
C HIS A 32 2.79 -17.09 6.60
N ASN A 33 2.21 -16.33 7.52
CA ASN A 33 1.79 -16.82 8.83
C ASN A 33 0.29 -17.17 8.79
N PRO A 34 -0.11 -18.45 8.98
CA PRO A 34 -1.51 -18.87 8.88
C PRO A 34 -2.48 -18.17 9.86
N LYS A 35 -1.95 -17.50 10.89
CA LYS A 35 -2.76 -16.68 11.82
C LYS A 35 -3.20 -15.37 11.21
N THR A 36 -2.39 -14.78 10.34
CA THR A 36 -2.57 -13.44 9.78
C THR A 36 -2.68 -13.40 8.26
N ASP A 37 -2.36 -14.51 7.59
CA ASP A 37 -2.33 -14.67 6.14
C ASP A 37 -3.16 -15.90 5.73
N TRP A 38 -3.89 -15.80 4.64
CA TRP A 38 -4.58 -16.93 4.03
C TRP A 38 -3.62 -17.93 3.39
N CYS A 39 -2.38 -17.53 3.17
CA CYS A 39 -1.32 -18.35 2.56
C CYS A 39 -1.70 -18.91 1.19
N PHE A 40 -2.42 -18.15 0.37
CA PHE A 40 -2.76 -18.56 -0.99
C PHE A 40 -1.51 -18.73 -1.85
N LYS A 41 -1.66 -19.54 -2.88
CA LYS A 41 -0.67 -19.71 -3.94
C LYS A 41 -1.37 -19.63 -5.29
N THR A 42 -0.64 -19.18 -6.30
CA THR A 42 -1.14 -19.23 -7.68
C THR A 42 -1.17 -20.67 -8.16
N GLU A 43 -2.06 -20.97 -9.13
CA GLU A 43 -1.95 -22.20 -9.91
C GLU A 43 -0.61 -22.21 -10.67
N PRO A 44 0.01 -23.38 -10.83
CA PRO A 44 1.19 -23.52 -11.68
C PRO A 44 0.90 -23.08 -13.11
N ASP A 45 1.82 -22.33 -13.72
CA ASP A 45 1.69 -21.84 -15.10
C ASP A 45 2.88 -22.34 -15.92
N GLU A 46 2.60 -22.92 -17.09
CA GLU A 46 3.62 -23.47 -17.99
C GLU A 46 4.59 -22.39 -18.49
N THR A 47 4.13 -21.15 -18.67
CA THR A 47 4.97 -20.01 -19.09
C THR A 47 5.95 -19.58 -18.02
N MET A 48 5.74 -20.02 -16.77
CA MET A 48 6.59 -19.76 -15.60
C MET A 48 7.21 -21.05 -15.04
N GLU A 49 7.54 -22.00 -15.91
CA GLU A 49 8.18 -23.27 -15.55
C GLU A 49 7.38 -24.07 -14.48
N ASN A 50 6.06 -23.96 -14.50
CA ASN A 50 5.14 -24.57 -13.53
C ASN A 50 5.40 -24.15 -12.07
N VAL A 51 5.95 -22.96 -11.84
CA VAL A 51 6.14 -22.43 -10.51
C VAL A 51 4.83 -21.91 -9.94
N SER A 52 4.51 -22.35 -8.72
CA SER A 52 3.41 -21.80 -7.91
C SER A 52 3.95 -20.70 -6.99
N ILE A 53 3.46 -19.49 -7.17
CA ILE A 53 3.94 -18.31 -6.45
C ILE A 53 3.10 -18.09 -5.19
N PRO A 54 3.71 -17.90 -4.00
CA PRO A 54 2.98 -17.47 -2.80
C PRO A 54 2.26 -16.14 -3.04
N TYR A 55 0.99 -16.06 -2.64
CA TYR A 55 0.14 -14.90 -2.86
C TYR A 55 -0.49 -14.43 -1.54
N PRO A 56 0.28 -13.71 -0.69
CA PRO A 56 -0.19 -13.31 0.64
C PRO A 56 -1.46 -12.46 0.58
N ARG A 57 -2.43 -12.79 1.44
CA ARG A 57 -3.65 -12.02 1.66
C ARG A 57 -4.00 -12.01 3.13
N GLY A 58 -4.22 -10.81 3.67
CA GLY A 58 -4.49 -10.62 5.08
C GLY A 58 -5.76 -11.30 5.55
N LYS A 59 -5.64 -12.06 6.63
CA LYS A 59 -6.71 -12.80 7.32
C LYS A 59 -7.09 -12.14 8.65
N THR A 60 -6.85 -10.85 8.77
CA THR A 60 -7.08 -10.05 9.96
C THR A 60 -8.02 -8.90 9.67
N LEU A 61 -8.49 -8.20 10.69
CA LEU A 61 -9.15 -6.91 10.52
C LEU A 61 -8.20 -5.97 9.77
N GLY A 62 -8.72 -5.18 8.83
CA GLY A 62 -7.89 -4.41 7.91
C GLY A 62 -7.36 -5.20 6.70
N GLY A 63 -7.53 -6.54 6.67
CA GLY A 63 -7.15 -7.37 5.53
C GLY A 63 -5.68 -7.24 5.17
N SER A 64 -5.38 -7.11 3.87
CA SER A 64 -4.00 -7.01 3.38
C SER A 64 -3.30 -5.71 3.78
N SER A 65 -4.01 -4.64 4.15
CA SER A 65 -3.38 -3.43 4.68
C SER A 65 -2.70 -3.65 6.03
N SER A 66 -3.11 -4.71 6.77
CA SER A 66 -2.50 -5.09 8.05
C SER A 66 -1.22 -5.92 7.91
N ILE A 67 -0.93 -6.45 6.71
CA ILE A 67 0.24 -7.32 6.48
C ILE A 67 1.13 -6.89 5.30
N ASN A 68 0.77 -5.84 4.56
CA ASN A 68 1.55 -5.34 3.42
C ASN A 68 2.84 -4.62 3.86
N GLY A 69 3.69 -4.27 2.89
CA GLY A 69 4.93 -3.52 3.11
C GLY A 69 4.75 -2.00 3.30
N LEU A 70 3.54 -1.51 3.54
CA LEU A 70 3.17 -0.11 3.82
C LEU A 70 3.41 0.90 2.70
N LEU A 71 4.01 0.53 1.58
CA LEU A 71 4.30 1.48 0.52
C LEU A 71 3.03 2.19 0.05
N TYR A 72 3.09 3.54 0.01
CA TYR A 72 2.01 4.36 -0.49
C TYR A 72 2.36 4.91 -1.86
N ILE A 73 1.69 4.40 -2.87
CA ILE A 73 1.79 4.86 -4.24
C ILE A 73 0.43 4.77 -4.92
N ARG A 74 0.07 5.81 -5.65
CA ARG A 74 -1.13 5.86 -6.48
C ARG A 74 -0.81 5.43 -7.90
N GLY A 75 -1.82 5.03 -8.67
CA GLY A 75 -1.70 4.93 -10.12
C GLY A 75 -1.39 6.29 -10.75
N GLN A 76 -0.84 6.27 -11.96
CA GLN A 76 -0.58 7.48 -12.74
C GLN A 76 -1.89 8.06 -13.30
N GLU A 77 -1.87 9.33 -13.68
CA GLU A 77 -2.98 9.99 -14.35
C GLU A 77 -3.46 9.19 -15.58
N GLN A 78 -2.52 8.70 -16.38
CA GLN A 78 -2.80 7.92 -17.58
C GLN A 78 -3.55 6.62 -17.31
N ASP A 79 -3.31 5.97 -16.18
CA ASP A 79 -3.99 4.72 -15.80
C ASP A 79 -5.49 4.95 -15.65
N TYR A 80 -5.87 6.00 -14.93
CA TYR A 80 -7.28 6.35 -14.69
C TYR A 80 -7.95 6.92 -15.94
N ASP A 81 -7.24 7.73 -16.70
CA ASP A 81 -7.77 8.28 -17.95
C ASP A 81 -7.99 7.20 -18.99
N LEU A 82 -7.14 6.16 -19.03
CA LEU A 82 -7.37 4.97 -19.84
C LEU A 82 -8.62 4.22 -19.39
N TRP A 83 -8.83 4.03 -18.09
CA TRP A 83 -10.06 3.40 -17.60
C TRP A 83 -11.31 4.17 -18.06
N ARG A 84 -11.28 5.49 -17.99
CA ARG A 84 -12.39 6.32 -18.49
C ARG A 84 -12.60 6.12 -19.98
N GLN A 85 -11.51 6.08 -20.78
CA GLN A 85 -11.58 5.87 -22.22
C GLN A 85 -12.18 4.50 -22.58
N LEU A 86 -11.92 3.48 -21.76
CA LEU A 86 -12.50 2.14 -21.90
C LEU A 86 -13.99 2.07 -21.50
N GLY A 87 -14.63 3.21 -21.21
CA GLY A 87 -16.07 3.30 -20.92
C GLY A 87 -16.42 3.49 -19.44
N ASN A 88 -15.44 3.54 -18.54
CA ASN A 88 -15.68 3.71 -17.11
C ASN A 88 -15.84 5.21 -16.77
N VAL A 89 -17.00 5.77 -17.04
CA VAL A 89 -17.31 7.18 -16.77
C VAL A 89 -17.20 7.46 -15.26
N GLY A 90 -16.53 8.59 -14.91
CA GLY A 90 -16.29 8.95 -13.50
C GLY A 90 -14.99 8.37 -12.93
N TRP A 91 -14.16 7.72 -13.75
CA TRP A 91 -12.87 7.15 -13.35
C TRP A 91 -11.66 7.87 -13.95
N ALA A 92 -11.82 9.04 -14.56
CA ALA A 92 -10.67 9.84 -14.97
C ALA A 92 -9.87 10.33 -13.75
N TRP A 93 -8.61 10.67 -13.94
CA TRP A 93 -7.76 11.20 -12.88
C TRP A 93 -8.43 12.33 -12.08
N LYS A 94 -8.97 13.30 -12.79
CA LYS A 94 -9.70 14.43 -12.18
C LYS A 94 -10.90 14.02 -11.32
N ASP A 95 -11.50 12.85 -11.62
CA ASP A 95 -12.67 12.35 -10.90
C ASP A 95 -12.24 11.58 -9.63
N VAL A 96 -11.09 10.88 -9.67
CA VAL A 96 -10.59 10.05 -8.56
C VAL A 96 -9.67 10.79 -7.60
N LEU A 97 -8.92 11.79 -8.07
CA LEU A 97 -7.99 12.58 -7.25
C LEU A 97 -8.62 13.20 -5.99
N PRO A 98 -9.86 13.76 -6.04
CA PRO A 98 -10.50 14.29 -4.83
C PRO A 98 -10.72 13.24 -3.73
N TYR A 99 -10.90 11.98 -4.10
CA TYR A 99 -11.06 10.88 -3.13
C TYR A 99 -9.72 10.49 -2.50
N PHE A 100 -8.63 10.50 -3.26
CA PHE A 100 -7.29 10.32 -2.71
C PHE A 100 -6.95 11.43 -1.72
N ILE A 101 -7.19 12.69 -2.08
CA ILE A 101 -6.97 13.85 -1.22
C ILE A 101 -7.82 13.75 0.06
N LYS A 102 -9.09 13.34 -0.06
CA LYS A 102 -10.00 13.18 1.09
C LYS A 102 -9.57 12.07 2.05
N ALA A 103 -9.02 10.99 1.52
CA ALA A 103 -8.61 9.84 2.32
C ALA A 103 -7.29 10.06 3.06
N GLU A 104 -6.43 10.93 2.58
CA GLU A 104 -5.05 11.11 3.01
C GLU A 104 -4.89 12.06 4.19
N ASP A 105 -3.95 11.72 5.07
CA ASP A 105 -3.39 12.62 6.09
C ASP A 105 -1.87 12.69 5.88
N GLN A 106 -1.45 13.61 4.98
CA GLN A 106 -0.08 13.73 4.50
C GLN A 106 0.80 14.48 5.50
N GLU A 107 1.89 13.85 5.96
CA GLU A 107 2.85 14.45 6.90
C GLU A 107 3.50 15.73 6.36
N ARG A 108 3.74 15.78 5.03
CA ARG A 108 4.36 16.94 4.36
C ARG A 108 3.41 18.13 4.21
N GLY A 109 2.12 17.94 4.54
CA GLY A 109 1.10 18.97 4.45
C GLY A 109 0.26 18.86 3.17
N LYS A 110 -0.69 19.81 3.04
CA LYS A 110 -1.66 19.87 1.95
C LYS A 110 -1.08 20.60 0.73
N ASP A 111 -1.31 20.04 -0.46
CA ASP A 111 -1.11 20.72 -1.73
C ASP A 111 -2.22 20.36 -2.74
N GLN A 112 -2.00 20.60 -4.04
CA GLN A 112 -2.98 20.29 -5.09
C GLN A 112 -3.19 18.77 -5.30
N PHE A 113 -2.27 17.92 -4.84
CA PHE A 113 -2.33 16.47 -4.96
C PHE A 113 -2.56 15.76 -3.63
N HIS A 114 -2.32 16.42 -2.51
CA HIS A 114 -2.29 15.85 -1.17
C HIS A 114 -3.29 16.48 -0.22
N GLY A 115 -3.86 15.64 0.65
CA GLY A 115 -4.77 16.04 1.71
C GLY A 115 -4.18 15.88 3.11
N VAL A 116 -4.79 16.56 4.08
CA VAL A 116 -4.51 16.39 5.51
C VAL A 116 -5.80 16.14 6.27
N GLY A 117 -5.69 15.45 7.40
CA GLY A 117 -6.83 15.15 8.28
C GLY A 117 -7.71 13.99 7.80
N GLY A 118 -7.33 13.28 6.74
CA GLY A 118 -7.98 12.05 6.33
C GLY A 118 -7.64 10.86 7.23
N PRO A 119 -8.34 9.74 7.09
CA PRO A 119 -8.12 8.56 7.93
C PRO A 119 -6.78 7.84 7.66
N LEU A 120 -6.23 7.95 6.44
CA LEU A 120 -5.02 7.26 6.03
C LEU A 120 -3.80 8.15 6.22
N ALA A 121 -3.03 7.89 7.27
CA ALA A 121 -1.76 8.59 7.48
C ALA A 121 -0.72 8.16 6.47
N VAL A 122 -0.04 9.14 5.88
CA VAL A 122 1.06 8.95 4.93
C VAL A 122 2.27 9.75 5.42
N SER A 123 3.39 9.09 5.61
CA SER A 123 4.61 9.71 6.14
C SER A 123 5.85 9.30 5.36
N ASP A 124 6.93 10.03 5.56
CA ASP A 124 8.23 9.69 5.00
C ASP A 124 8.84 8.50 5.75
N GLN A 125 9.58 7.67 5.03
CA GLN A 125 10.36 6.60 5.64
C GLN A 125 11.38 7.17 6.63
N ARG A 126 11.45 6.59 7.83
CA ARG A 126 12.41 6.98 8.87
C ARG A 126 13.78 6.32 8.68
N ILE A 127 13.81 5.17 8.03
CA ILE A 127 15.03 4.42 7.75
C ILE A 127 15.58 4.86 6.40
N LYS A 128 16.80 5.39 6.40
CA LYS A 128 17.58 5.70 5.20
C LYS A 128 18.85 4.85 5.22
N LEU A 129 19.23 4.36 4.07
CA LEU A 129 20.43 3.55 3.91
C LEU A 129 21.32 4.22 2.85
N ASP A 130 22.58 4.45 3.17
CA ASP A 130 23.53 5.11 2.27
C ASP A 130 23.62 4.44 0.89
N ILE A 131 23.46 3.11 0.85
CA ILE A 131 23.46 2.36 -0.42
C ILE A 131 22.31 2.77 -1.34
N LEU A 132 21.14 3.15 -0.80
CA LEU A 132 20.01 3.63 -1.61
C LEU A 132 20.29 5.03 -2.17
N ASP A 133 20.95 5.89 -1.42
CA ASP A 133 21.38 7.20 -1.90
C ASP A 133 22.42 7.06 -3.03
N VAL A 134 23.37 6.14 -2.89
CA VAL A 134 24.33 5.78 -3.96
C VAL A 134 23.60 5.25 -5.20
N PHE A 135 22.62 4.38 -5.03
CA PHE A 135 21.79 3.87 -6.13
C PHE A 135 21.03 4.99 -6.85
N MET A 136 20.42 5.92 -6.10
CA MET A 136 19.72 7.07 -6.70
C MET A 136 20.67 8.00 -7.46
N ASN A 137 21.90 8.20 -6.96
CA ASN A 137 22.93 8.96 -7.67
C ASN A 137 23.31 8.29 -8.99
N ALA A 138 23.54 6.97 -8.97
CA ALA A 138 23.86 6.21 -10.17
C ALA A 138 22.70 6.22 -11.19
N ALA A 139 21.46 6.16 -10.72
CA ALA A 139 20.27 6.29 -11.58
C ALA A 139 20.23 7.65 -12.28
N GLU A 140 20.53 8.74 -11.56
CA GLU A 140 20.60 10.10 -12.11
C GLU A 140 21.69 10.23 -13.17
N GLU A 141 22.85 9.61 -13.00
CA GLU A 141 23.96 9.60 -13.98
C GLU A 141 23.54 8.97 -15.33
N VAL A 142 22.59 8.03 -15.33
CA VAL A 142 22.05 7.39 -16.54
C VAL A 142 20.74 8.04 -17.03
N GLY A 143 20.38 9.21 -16.50
CA GLY A 143 19.23 10.00 -16.95
C GLY A 143 17.90 9.67 -16.28
N ILE A 144 17.87 8.89 -15.20
CA ILE A 144 16.67 8.63 -14.40
C ILE A 144 16.58 9.71 -13.32
N PRO A 145 15.57 10.61 -13.33
CA PRO A 145 15.51 11.72 -12.38
C PRO A 145 15.25 11.23 -10.95
N LYS A 146 15.81 11.97 -9.97
CA LYS A 146 15.41 11.80 -8.58
C LYS A 146 14.03 12.39 -8.34
N VAL A 147 13.18 11.61 -7.68
CA VAL A 147 11.79 11.98 -7.36
C VAL A 147 11.59 11.94 -5.86
N ASN A 148 11.08 13.04 -5.31
CA ASN A 148 10.74 13.14 -3.88
C ASN A 148 9.31 12.69 -3.59
N ASP A 149 8.49 12.53 -4.63
CA ASP A 149 7.07 12.23 -4.48
C ASP A 149 6.54 11.58 -5.77
N PHE A 150 6.06 10.34 -5.64
CA PHE A 150 5.50 9.55 -6.74
C PHE A 150 3.98 9.73 -6.92
N ASN A 151 3.34 10.57 -6.10
CA ASN A 151 1.87 10.66 -6.04
C ASN A 151 1.30 11.94 -6.68
N LYS A 152 2.08 12.57 -7.57
CA LYS A 152 1.68 13.80 -8.29
C LYS A 152 1.19 13.58 -9.73
N GLY A 153 0.79 12.35 -10.05
CA GLY A 153 0.26 11.99 -11.37
C GLY A 153 1.30 11.45 -12.35
N ASP A 154 2.58 11.73 -12.14
CA ASP A 154 3.73 11.12 -12.83
C ASP A 154 4.66 10.47 -11.80
N ASN A 155 5.01 9.21 -12.01
CA ASN A 155 5.89 8.47 -11.11
C ASN A 155 7.16 7.95 -11.80
N PHE A 156 7.57 8.55 -12.91
CA PHE A 156 8.85 8.24 -13.54
C PHE A 156 10.01 8.82 -12.73
N GLY A 157 10.90 7.96 -12.26
CA GLY A 157 12.09 8.39 -11.52
C GLY A 157 12.54 7.40 -10.45
N CYS A 158 13.47 7.84 -9.60
CA CYS A 158 14.03 7.09 -8.51
C CYS A 158 13.95 7.89 -7.20
N GLY A 159 13.47 7.29 -6.12
CA GLY A 159 13.29 7.98 -4.85
C GLY A 159 12.82 7.06 -3.72
N TYR A 160 12.73 7.61 -2.52
CA TYR A 160 12.13 6.90 -1.39
C TYR A 160 10.60 6.95 -1.47
N PHE A 161 9.96 5.81 -1.32
CA PHE A 161 8.52 5.75 -1.18
C PHE A 161 8.08 6.30 0.17
N GLN A 162 6.95 6.98 0.19
CA GLN A 162 6.22 7.22 1.43
C GLN A 162 5.51 5.95 1.89
N VAL A 163 5.15 5.93 3.17
CA VAL A 163 4.57 4.75 3.81
C VAL A 163 3.31 5.10 4.58
N THR A 164 2.41 4.12 4.69
CA THR A 164 1.16 4.26 5.48
C THR A 164 1.45 4.00 6.95
N GLU A 165 2.04 4.98 7.61
CA GLU A 165 2.33 4.94 9.06
C GLU A 165 2.03 6.27 9.76
N ARG A 166 1.77 6.17 11.06
CA ARG A 166 1.60 7.31 11.96
C ARG A 166 2.40 7.04 13.24
N ASN A 167 3.32 7.96 13.56
CA ASN A 167 4.16 7.86 14.77
C ASN A 167 4.94 6.54 14.89
N GLY A 168 5.43 6.01 13.76
CA GLY A 168 6.18 4.76 13.72
C GLY A 168 5.32 3.49 13.82
N LEU A 169 4.00 3.61 13.75
CA LEU A 169 3.07 2.49 13.73
C LEU A 169 2.32 2.42 12.40
N ARG A 170 2.01 1.21 11.95
CA ARG A 170 1.21 0.97 10.75
C ARG A 170 -0.16 1.64 10.84
N CYS A 171 -0.55 2.34 9.80
CA CYS A 171 -1.91 2.79 9.57
C CYS A 171 -2.58 1.83 8.58
N SER A 172 -3.36 0.89 9.11
CA SER A 172 -4.18 -0.03 8.30
C SER A 172 -5.63 0.45 8.25
N THR A 173 -6.46 -0.18 7.42
CA THR A 173 -7.91 0.10 7.37
C THR A 173 -8.68 -0.48 8.57
N ALA A 174 -7.98 -1.03 9.56
CA ALA A 174 -8.55 -1.49 10.82
C ALA A 174 -8.66 -0.37 11.88
N VAL A 175 -8.06 0.80 11.62
CA VAL A 175 -7.98 1.95 12.56
C VAL A 175 -9.18 2.86 12.34
#